data_0d922c65df25e9b451ed79e1ce36138c
#
_entry.id   0d922c65df25e9b451ed79e1ce36138c
#
_cell.length_a   1.000
_cell.length_b   1.000
_cell.length_c   1.000
_cell.angle_alpha   90.00
_cell.angle_beta   90.00
_cell.angle_gamma   90.00
#
_symmetry.space_group_name_H-M   'P 1'
#
loop_
_entity.id
_entity.type
_entity.pdbx_description
1 polymer ?
#
loop_
_entity_poly.entity_id
_entity_poly.type
_entity_poly.pdbx_seq_one_letter_code
_entity_poly.pdbx_strand_id
1 'polypeptide(L)'
;MRGTLAQLIASMPGSQLTADASFDKVTTDSRTANAGALFVALRGEIHDAHGFLAQVAANGAAAVVVERLPEGWTLPAIVVPNTLTALGQIANQWRREYAIPLIGVTGSNGKTTVKEMIAAILAAAFGEEARLATQGNLNNEIGVPLTL
;
A
#
# COMPACT_ATOMS: atom_id res chain seq x y z
N MET A 1 -1.99 4.42 -6.31
CA MET A 1 -0.70 3.83 -6.76
C MET A 1 -0.97 2.91 -7.94
N ARG A 2 -0.20 3.01 -9.02
CA ARG A 2 -0.31 2.16 -10.23
C ARG A 2 1.09 1.81 -10.75
N GLY A 3 1.23 0.70 -11.47
CA GLY A 3 2.53 0.26 -12.01
C GLY A 3 2.52 -1.19 -12.43
N THR A 4 3.70 -1.80 -12.53
CA THR A 4 3.89 -3.23 -12.76
C THR A 4 4.66 -3.88 -11.61
N LEU A 5 4.50 -5.19 -11.45
CA LEU A 5 5.25 -5.96 -10.45
C LEU A 5 6.75 -5.93 -10.72
N ALA A 6 7.14 -5.93 -12.00
CA ALA A 6 8.54 -5.85 -12.41
C ALA A 6 9.21 -4.52 -11.95
N GLN A 7 8.46 -3.41 -11.94
CA GLN A 7 8.94 -2.15 -11.40
C GLN A 7 9.12 -2.21 -9.88
N LEU A 8 8.18 -2.82 -9.17
CA LEU A 8 8.20 -2.90 -7.72
C LEU A 8 9.34 -3.76 -7.17
N ILE A 9 9.61 -4.92 -7.80
CA ILE A 9 10.59 -5.88 -7.29
C ILE A 9 12.00 -5.29 -7.23
N ALA A 10 12.32 -4.32 -8.10
CA ALA A 10 13.61 -3.65 -8.11
C ALA A 10 13.95 -2.95 -6.77
N SER A 11 12.94 -2.57 -5.99
CA SER A 11 13.08 -1.94 -4.68
C SER A 11 12.93 -2.90 -3.50
N MET A 12 12.75 -4.21 -3.76
CA MET A 12 12.43 -5.23 -2.76
C MET A 12 13.51 -6.33 -2.70
N PRO A 13 14.65 -6.10 -2.04
CA PRO A 13 15.71 -7.09 -1.96
C PRO A 13 15.23 -8.38 -1.29
N GLY A 14 15.66 -9.52 -1.81
CA GLY A 14 15.28 -10.84 -1.30
C GLY A 14 13.89 -11.32 -1.73
N SER A 15 13.21 -10.60 -2.61
CA SER A 15 11.90 -10.95 -3.12
C SER A 15 11.99 -11.72 -4.43
N GLN A 16 10.93 -12.49 -4.73
CA GLN A 16 10.81 -13.27 -5.95
C GLN A 16 9.54 -12.90 -6.70
N LEU A 17 9.66 -12.70 -8.01
CA LEU A 17 8.55 -12.44 -8.92
C LEU A 17 8.15 -13.76 -9.64
N THR A 18 6.87 -14.12 -9.59
CA THR A 18 6.39 -15.31 -10.30
C THR A 18 6.04 -14.99 -11.75
N ALA A 19 5.37 -13.88 -12.00
CA ALA A 19 5.02 -13.35 -13.32
C ALA A 19 4.77 -11.85 -13.21
N ASP A 20 4.98 -11.09 -14.30
CA ASP A 20 4.67 -9.66 -14.30
C ASP A 20 3.16 -9.41 -14.54
N ALA A 21 2.64 -8.35 -13.92
CA ALA A 21 1.30 -7.86 -14.11
C ALA A 21 1.21 -6.37 -13.81
N SER A 22 0.30 -5.69 -14.49
CA SER A 22 -0.03 -4.29 -14.19
C SER A 22 -1.10 -4.20 -13.13
N PHE A 23 -1.02 -3.18 -12.28
CA PHE A 23 -2.03 -2.84 -11.29
C PHE A 23 -2.31 -1.33 -11.30
N ASP A 24 -3.52 -0.95 -10.89
CA ASP A 24 -3.98 0.45 -10.82
C ASP A 24 -4.32 0.91 -9.40
N LYS A 25 -4.32 -0.01 -8.44
CA LYS A 25 -4.54 0.28 -7.01
C LYS A 25 -3.84 -0.75 -6.12
N VAL A 26 -3.53 -0.33 -4.91
CA VAL A 26 -2.96 -1.20 -3.85
C VAL A 26 -3.97 -1.28 -2.71
N THR A 27 -4.22 -2.48 -2.20
CA THR A 27 -5.12 -2.70 -1.06
C THR A 27 -4.61 -3.80 -0.15
N THR A 28 -4.95 -3.70 1.12
CA THR A 28 -4.72 -4.73 2.14
C THR A 28 -6.02 -5.38 2.60
N ASP A 29 -7.18 -4.91 2.07
CA ASP A 29 -8.50 -5.45 2.37
C ASP A 29 -8.96 -6.40 1.26
N SER A 30 -9.11 -7.69 1.59
CA SER A 30 -9.53 -8.74 0.65
C SER A 30 -10.91 -8.48 0.01
N ARG A 31 -11.76 -7.69 0.66
CA ARG A 31 -13.10 -7.35 0.17
C ARG A 31 -13.06 -6.34 -0.98
N THR A 32 -12.02 -5.51 -1.03
CA THR A 32 -11.80 -4.48 -2.06
C THR A 32 -10.76 -4.89 -3.12
N ALA A 33 -10.17 -6.08 -2.97
CA ALA A 33 -9.18 -6.64 -3.89
C ALA A 33 -9.87 -7.22 -5.15
N ASN A 34 -10.37 -6.34 -6.01
CA ASN A 34 -11.02 -6.67 -7.28
C ASN A 34 -10.14 -6.34 -8.49
N ALA A 35 -10.71 -6.29 -9.70
CA ALA A 35 -9.98 -6.05 -10.94
C ALA A 35 -9.03 -4.84 -10.83
N GLY A 36 -7.79 -5.00 -11.30
CA GLY A 36 -6.73 -4.01 -11.23
C GLY A 36 -6.01 -3.91 -9.87
N ALA A 37 -6.48 -4.59 -8.83
CA ALA A 37 -5.88 -4.49 -7.51
C ALA A 37 -4.60 -5.32 -7.37
N LEU A 38 -3.58 -4.71 -6.76
CA LEU A 38 -2.47 -5.39 -6.09
C LEU A 38 -2.85 -5.58 -4.62
N PHE A 39 -3.10 -6.83 -4.21
CA PHE A 39 -3.41 -7.15 -2.83
C PHE A 39 -2.15 -7.45 -2.04
N VAL A 40 -1.94 -6.76 -0.92
CA VAL A 40 -0.84 -7.03 0.01
C VAL A 40 -1.36 -7.82 1.19
N ALA A 41 -0.98 -9.10 1.29
CA ALA A 41 -1.41 -10.01 2.34
C ALA A 41 -0.66 -9.75 3.64
N LEU A 42 -1.10 -8.77 4.42
CA LEU A 42 -0.47 -8.45 5.70
C LEU A 42 -0.66 -9.59 6.70
N ARG A 43 0.39 -9.84 7.48
CA ARG A 43 0.38 -10.75 8.60
C ARG A 43 0.45 -9.97 9.91
N GLY A 44 -0.63 -9.99 10.67
CA GLY A 44 -0.70 -9.45 12.02
C GLY A 44 -0.55 -10.54 13.08
N GLU A 45 -0.58 -10.13 14.34
CA GLU A 45 -0.49 -11.06 15.49
C GLU A 45 -1.71 -12.00 15.59
N ILE A 46 -2.89 -11.50 15.23
CA ILE A 46 -4.17 -12.23 15.37
C ILE A 46 -4.70 -12.68 13.99
N HIS A 47 -4.48 -11.88 12.95
CA HIS A 47 -5.03 -12.13 11.62
C HIS A 47 -3.92 -12.29 10.60
N ASP A 48 -4.01 -13.36 9.79
CA ASP A 48 -3.12 -13.59 8.64
C ASP A 48 -3.93 -13.49 7.35
N ALA A 49 -3.68 -12.41 6.60
CA ALA A 49 -4.41 -12.15 5.36
C ALA A 49 -4.10 -13.14 4.23
N HIS A 50 -3.08 -14.01 4.37
CA HIS A 50 -2.84 -15.11 3.43
C HIS A 50 -4.01 -16.11 3.38
N GLY A 51 -4.82 -16.19 4.45
CA GLY A 51 -6.05 -17.01 4.46
C GLY A 51 -7.12 -16.55 3.48
N PHE A 52 -7.04 -15.31 2.97
CA PHE A 52 -8.02 -14.75 2.03
C PHE A 52 -7.58 -14.79 0.57
N LEU A 53 -6.43 -15.39 0.24
CA LEU A 53 -5.89 -15.41 -1.12
C LEU A 53 -6.86 -16.04 -2.14
N ALA A 54 -7.55 -17.11 -1.77
CA ALA A 54 -8.56 -17.73 -2.66
C ALA A 54 -9.71 -16.76 -2.98
N GLN A 55 -10.19 -16.00 -1.99
CA GLN A 55 -11.20 -14.96 -2.19
C GLN A 55 -10.68 -13.84 -3.08
N VAL A 56 -9.47 -13.37 -2.86
CA VAL A 56 -8.80 -12.33 -3.64
C VAL A 56 -8.68 -12.73 -5.10
N ALA A 57 -8.29 -14.00 -5.37
CA ALA A 57 -8.25 -14.54 -6.71
C ALA A 57 -9.66 -14.60 -7.36
N ALA A 58 -10.66 -15.07 -6.61
CA ALA A 58 -12.05 -15.13 -7.08
C ALA A 58 -12.64 -13.73 -7.38
N ASN A 59 -12.22 -12.70 -6.65
CA ASN A 59 -12.60 -11.31 -6.89
C ASN A 59 -11.91 -10.68 -8.12
N GLY A 60 -10.97 -11.40 -8.74
CA GLY A 60 -10.28 -10.97 -9.95
C GLY A 60 -9.15 -9.96 -9.72
N ALA A 61 -8.49 -9.97 -8.57
CA ALA A 61 -7.31 -9.15 -8.33
C ALA A 61 -6.25 -9.38 -9.42
N ALA A 62 -5.49 -8.35 -9.77
CA ALA A 62 -4.47 -8.42 -10.80
C ALA A 62 -3.23 -9.17 -10.32
N ALA A 63 -2.87 -9.02 -9.06
CA ALA A 63 -1.67 -9.61 -8.47
C ALA A 63 -1.71 -9.58 -6.94
N VAL A 64 -0.76 -10.30 -6.31
CA VAL A 64 -0.62 -10.32 -4.86
C VAL A 64 0.84 -10.09 -4.41
N VAL A 65 1.01 -9.51 -3.21
CA VAL A 65 2.27 -9.48 -2.46
C VAL A 65 2.09 -10.33 -1.21
N VAL A 66 2.92 -11.35 -1.05
CA VAL A 66 2.73 -12.41 -0.03
C VAL A 66 4.07 -12.83 0.58
N GLU A 67 4.05 -13.45 1.77
CA GLU A 67 5.22 -14.11 2.36
C GLU A 67 5.34 -15.58 1.91
N ARG A 68 4.21 -16.18 1.54
CA ARG A 68 4.13 -17.56 1.03
C ARG A 68 2.95 -17.70 0.07
N LEU A 69 3.09 -18.56 -0.91
CA LEU A 69 2.02 -18.92 -1.85
C LEU A 69 1.42 -20.29 -1.51
N PRO A 70 0.11 -20.48 -1.68
CA PRO A 70 -0.50 -21.81 -1.69
C PRO A 70 0.02 -22.64 -2.87
N GLU A 71 -0.01 -23.96 -2.71
CA GLU A 71 0.26 -24.87 -3.80
C GLU A 71 -0.73 -24.65 -4.97
N GLY A 72 -0.21 -24.67 -6.19
CA GLY A 72 -1.03 -24.45 -7.40
C GLY A 72 -1.45 -22.99 -7.62
N TRP A 73 -0.84 -22.01 -6.95
CA TRP A 73 -1.16 -20.61 -7.16
C TRP A 73 -0.84 -20.13 -8.57
N THR A 74 -1.78 -19.43 -9.22
CA THR A 74 -1.68 -19.05 -10.64
C THR A 74 -1.63 -17.55 -10.90
N LEU A 75 -2.12 -16.71 -9.97
CA LEU A 75 -2.04 -15.26 -10.18
C LEU A 75 -0.59 -14.77 -10.06
N PRO A 76 -0.23 -13.69 -10.80
CA PRO A 76 1.04 -12.99 -10.62
C PRO A 76 1.26 -12.60 -9.16
N ALA A 77 2.47 -12.82 -8.66
CA ALA A 77 2.80 -12.56 -7.27
C ALA A 77 4.23 -12.07 -7.09
N ILE A 78 4.42 -11.22 -6.08
CA ILE A 78 5.73 -10.98 -5.47
C ILE A 78 5.76 -11.70 -4.12
N VAL A 79 6.68 -12.65 -3.98
CA VAL A 79 6.95 -13.32 -2.70
C VAL A 79 8.04 -12.52 -1.98
N VAL A 80 7.76 -12.05 -0.78
CA VAL A 80 8.61 -11.15 0.00
C VAL A 80 8.93 -11.76 1.38
N PRO A 81 10.04 -11.37 2.01
CA PRO A 81 10.36 -11.80 3.38
C PRO A 81 9.36 -11.26 4.42
N ASN A 82 8.80 -10.07 4.20
CA ASN A 82 7.85 -9.43 5.10
C ASN A 82 6.93 -8.49 4.32
N THR A 83 5.63 -8.73 4.39
CA THR A 83 4.62 -7.98 3.63
C THR A 83 4.38 -6.57 4.14
N LEU A 84 4.58 -6.31 5.43
CA LEU A 84 4.48 -4.95 5.99
C LEU A 84 5.62 -4.06 5.50
N THR A 85 6.85 -4.58 5.50
CA THR A 85 8.01 -3.90 4.92
C THR A 85 7.79 -3.64 3.42
N ALA A 86 7.27 -4.62 2.69
CA ALA A 86 6.97 -4.49 1.26
C ALA A 86 5.95 -3.39 0.98
N LEU A 87 4.89 -3.27 1.80
CA LEU A 87 3.92 -2.19 1.69
C LEU A 87 4.58 -0.81 1.81
N GLY A 88 5.50 -0.63 2.77
CA GLY A 88 6.28 0.58 2.92
C GLY A 88 7.19 0.88 1.70
N GLN A 89 7.79 -0.16 1.12
CA GLN A 89 8.63 -0.04 -0.09
C GLN A 89 7.81 0.36 -1.33
N ILE A 90 6.60 -0.21 -1.50
CA ILE A 90 5.65 0.16 -2.56
C ILE A 90 5.30 1.65 -2.45
N ALA A 91 4.91 2.09 -1.26
CA ALA A 91 4.56 3.48 -1.01
C ALA A 91 5.74 4.44 -1.23
N ASN A 92 6.95 4.07 -0.79
CA ASN A 92 8.15 4.86 -1.00
C ASN A 92 8.49 4.99 -2.49
N GLN A 93 8.40 3.90 -3.25
CA GLN A 93 8.64 3.94 -4.69
C GLN A 93 7.64 4.85 -5.39
N TRP A 94 6.34 4.70 -5.11
CA TRP A 94 5.29 5.57 -5.63
C TRP A 94 5.52 7.03 -5.27
N ARG A 95 5.85 7.31 -4.00
CA ARG A 95 6.13 8.67 -3.52
C ARG A 95 7.28 9.34 -4.27
N ARG A 96 8.31 8.60 -4.68
CA ARG A 96 9.46 9.12 -5.40
C ARG A 96 9.17 9.58 -6.82
N GLU A 97 8.04 9.18 -7.40
CA GLU A 97 7.60 9.64 -8.72
C GLU A 97 7.09 11.10 -8.70
N TYR A 98 6.88 11.65 -7.50
CA TYR A 98 6.33 13.00 -7.32
C TYR A 98 7.29 13.91 -6.55
N ALA A 99 7.72 15.01 -7.19
CA ALA A 99 8.56 16.04 -6.56
C ALA A 99 7.70 17.07 -5.81
N ILE A 100 6.86 16.61 -4.85
CA ILE A 100 6.01 17.47 -4.04
C ILE A 100 6.51 17.54 -2.60
N PRO A 101 6.28 18.65 -1.86
CA PRO A 101 6.60 18.72 -0.44
C PRO A 101 5.87 17.65 0.38
N LEU A 102 6.56 17.07 1.35
CA LEU A 102 5.99 16.15 2.34
C LEU A 102 6.20 16.72 3.73
N ILE A 103 5.11 16.88 4.48
CA ILE A 103 5.12 17.36 5.85
C ILE A 103 4.82 16.20 6.80
N GLY A 104 5.80 15.81 7.59
CA GLY A 104 5.65 14.80 8.64
C GLY A 104 5.34 15.46 9.99
N VAL A 105 4.28 15.02 10.67
CA VAL A 105 3.91 15.48 12.01
C VAL A 105 4.13 14.37 13.01
N THR A 106 5.04 14.60 13.97
CA THR A 106 5.32 13.66 15.06
C THR A 106 5.18 14.34 16.41
N GLY A 107 5.08 13.59 17.50
CA GLY A 107 4.97 14.08 18.87
C GLY A 107 4.11 13.19 19.76
N SER A 108 4.16 13.39 21.06
CA SER A 108 3.38 12.62 22.03
C SER A 108 1.88 12.93 21.96
N ASN A 109 1.53 14.22 21.83
CA ASN A 109 0.16 14.71 21.78
C ASN A 109 -0.05 15.69 20.62
N GLY A 110 -1.30 15.95 20.23
CA GLY A 110 -1.67 17.00 19.30
C GLY A 110 -1.37 16.71 17.81
N LYS A 111 -0.78 15.56 17.45
CA LYS A 111 -0.45 15.22 16.05
C LYS A 111 -1.62 15.39 15.09
N THR A 112 -2.78 14.84 15.45
CA THR A 112 -3.99 14.92 14.60
C THR A 112 -4.44 16.37 14.45
N THR A 113 -4.49 17.14 15.54
CA THR A 113 -4.90 18.56 15.51
C THR A 113 -3.96 19.37 14.61
N VAL A 114 -2.64 19.23 14.80
CA VAL A 114 -1.65 19.94 13.97
C VAL A 114 -1.74 19.54 12.51
N LYS A 115 -1.90 18.25 12.22
CA LYS A 115 -2.11 17.75 10.86
C LYS A 115 -3.34 18.37 10.19
N GLU A 116 -4.49 18.40 10.91
CA GLU A 116 -5.72 19.01 10.38
C GLU A 116 -5.59 20.52 10.16
N MET A 117 -4.89 21.22 11.06
CA MET A 117 -4.61 22.66 10.89
C MET A 117 -3.75 22.92 9.65
N ILE A 118 -2.67 22.15 9.45
CA ILE A 118 -1.82 22.25 8.26
C ILE A 118 -2.65 21.94 7.01
N ALA A 119 -3.44 20.89 7.04
CA ALA A 119 -4.30 20.51 5.93
C ALA A 119 -5.30 21.61 5.56
N ALA A 120 -5.92 22.25 6.55
CA ALA A 120 -6.85 23.37 6.33
C ALA A 120 -6.14 24.60 5.71
N ILE A 121 -4.95 24.93 6.21
CA ILE A 121 -4.14 26.04 5.66
C ILE A 121 -3.77 25.77 4.20
N LEU A 122 -3.32 24.55 3.89
CA LEU A 122 -2.97 24.18 2.51
C LEU A 122 -4.19 24.18 1.58
N ALA A 123 -5.34 23.72 2.08
CA ALA A 123 -6.59 23.77 1.32
C ALA A 123 -7.02 25.21 1.02
N ALA A 124 -6.92 26.11 2.00
CA ALA A 124 -7.26 27.51 1.82
C ALA A 124 -6.29 28.23 0.84
N ALA A 125 -5.01 27.87 0.87
CA ALA A 125 -3.98 28.50 0.03
C ALA A 125 -3.95 27.96 -1.40
N PHE A 126 -4.18 26.66 -1.61
CA PHE A 126 -3.94 25.98 -2.89
C PHE A 126 -5.15 25.21 -3.42
N GLY A 127 -6.24 25.12 -2.67
CA GLY A 127 -7.45 24.34 -3.00
C GLY A 127 -7.40 22.92 -2.43
N GLU A 128 -8.58 22.33 -2.25
CA GLU A 128 -8.75 20.97 -1.68
C GLU A 128 -8.06 19.89 -2.52
N GLU A 129 -8.12 20.02 -3.85
CA GLU A 129 -7.55 19.05 -4.79
C GLU A 129 -6.01 19.12 -4.88
N ALA A 130 -5.39 20.17 -4.36
CA ALA A 130 -3.94 20.36 -4.40
C ALA A 130 -3.22 19.79 -3.16
N ARG A 131 -3.95 19.17 -2.24
CA ARG A 131 -3.41 18.57 -1.01
C ARG A 131 -3.82 17.13 -0.84
N LEU A 132 -2.95 16.35 -0.19
CA LEU A 132 -3.26 15.02 0.33
C LEU A 132 -2.91 15.00 1.82
N ALA A 133 -3.81 14.53 2.66
CA ALA A 133 -3.57 14.35 4.09
C ALA A 133 -4.06 12.99 4.55
N THR A 134 -3.36 12.38 5.51
CA THR A 134 -3.82 11.14 6.14
C THR A 134 -5.21 11.33 6.74
N GLN A 135 -6.13 10.44 6.41
CA GLN A 135 -7.49 10.46 6.92
C GLN A 135 -7.55 9.89 8.35
N GLY A 136 -8.30 10.54 9.21
CA GLY A 136 -8.50 10.08 10.59
C GLY A 136 -7.17 9.82 11.31
N ASN A 137 -7.04 8.59 11.83
CA ASN A 137 -5.87 8.10 12.57
C ASN A 137 -5.03 7.08 11.78
N LEU A 138 -5.02 7.14 10.43
CA LEU A 138 -4.16 6.30 9.58
C LEU A 138 -2.68 6.72 9.70
N ASN A 139 -2.14 6.63 10.91
CA ASN A 139 -0.84 7.17 11.31
C ASN A 139 0.17 6.07 11.69
N ASN A 140 -0.11 4.82 11.33
CA ASN A 140 0.71 3.65 11.58
C ASN A 140 1.41 3.15 10.31
N GLU A 141 2.16 2.07 10.45
CA GLU A 141 2.94 1.41 9.41
C GLU A 141 2.10 0.87 8.23
N ILE A 142 0.78 0.81 8.38
CA ILE A 142 -0.16 0.40 7.32
C ILE A 142 -0.86 1.63 6.75
N GLY A 143 -1.36 2.51 7.59
CA GLY A 143 -2.16 3.66 7.19
C GLY A 143 -1.38 4.72 6.42
N VAL A 144 -0.15 5.01 6.83
CA VAL A 144 0.70 5.99 6.12
C VAL A 144 1.02 5.52 4.70
N PRO A 145 1.50 4.28 4.46
CA PRO A 145 1.69 3.76 3.10
C PRO A 145 0.44 3.80 2.22
N LEU A 146 -0.72 3.46 2.78
CA LEU A 146 -1.99 3.46 2.02
C LEU A 146 -2.53 4.87 1.74
N THR A 147 -2.04 5.91 2.41
CA THR A 147 -2.38 7.31 2.13
C THR A 147 -1.61 7.84 0.93
N LEU A 148 -0.40 7.35 0.69
CA LEU A 148 0.46 7.76 -0.44
C LEU A 148 0.03 7.08 -1.73
#